data_c7812f8080ba1bfbc439c4de2456d759
#
_entry.id   c7812f8080ba1bfbc439c4de2456d759
#
_cell.length_a   1.000
_cell.length_b   1.000
_cell.length_c   1.000
_cell.angle_alpha   90.00
_cell.angle_beta   90.00
_cell.angle_gamma   90.00
#
_symmetry.space_group_name_H-M   'P 1'
#
loop_
_entity.id
_entity.type
_entity.pdbx_description
1 polymer ?
#
loop_
_entity_poly.entity_id
_entity_poly.type
_entity_poly.pdbx_seq_one_letter_code
_entity_poly.pdbx_strand_id
1 'polypeptide(L)'
;MANSALEIVGLILTLIGLIGAAASTGMPMWRVTAFIGENIIVFETRYEGLWMNCFRQADIRMQCKVYDSLLALSPDLQAARGLMCSAVALGGLGLLISLVGLKCTSCIENDDRAKRLVLIIAGSMIIMSCICVLIPVSWTGHVIIRDFYNPLLIDAQRRELGEALYIGWVAAAFLFAGGCMFVCCNLQSDDKDSRRYVYSRNSDYMAYPPQPLQPQQLVLIPQPQPQPQPQPVLSRHPSTNYSYHSRYPSVRSGVAYL
;
A
#
# COMPACT_ATOMS: atom_id res chain seq x y z
N MET A 1 16.10 9.80 12.71
CA MET A 1 15.00 10.16 13.65
C MET A 1 13.83 10.85 12.94
N ALA A 2 14.04 11.82 12.03
CA ALA A 2 12.94 12.51 11.34
C ALA A 2 12.04 11.56 10.52
N ASN A 3 12.61 10.56 9.85
CA ASN A 3 11.83 9.63 9.04
C ASN A 3 10.90 8.73 9.88
N SER A 4 11.33 8.32 11.09
CA SER A 4 10.48 7.52 11.99
C SER A 4 9.28 8.30 12.53
N ALA A 5 9.43 9.60 12.78
CA ALA A 5 8.31 10.44 13.20
C ALA A 5 7.26 10.59 12.11
N LEU A 6 7.70 10.76 10.84
CA LEU A 6 6.79 10.84 9.68
C LEU A 6 6.05 9.52 9.44
N GLU A 7 6.71 8.37 9.64
CA GLU A 7 6.08 7.05 9.54
C GLU A 7 4.96 6.88 10.59
N ILE A 8 5.20 7.35 11.83
CA ILE A 8 4.20 7.31 12.90
C ILE A 8 3.02 8.23 12.59
N VAL A 9 3.27 9.45 12.09
CA VAL A 9 2.21 10.36 11.67
C VAL A 9 1.39 9.74 10.53
N GLY A 10 2.03 9.13 9.53
CA GLY A 10 1.36 8.41 8.46
C GLY A 10 0.46 7.28 8.96
N LEU A 11 0.93 6.54 9.98
CA LEU A 11 0.14 5.49 10.63
C LEU A 11 -1.11 6.03 11.32
N ILE A 12 -0.97 7.12 12.08
CA ILE A 12 -2.09 7.76 12.80
C ILE A 12 -3.13 8.27 11.80
N LEU A 13 -2.70 8.97 10.72
CA LEU A 13 -3.58 9.47 9.68
C LEU A 13 -4.34 8.32 9.00
N THR A 14 -3.64 7.23 8.67
CA THR A 14 -4.26 6.04 8.07
C THR A 14 -5.29 5.41 9.00
N LEU A 15 -4.99 5.32 10.30
CA LEU A 15 -5.91 4.76 11.29
C LEU A 15 -7.19 5.62 11.40
N ILE A 16 -7.05 6.94 11.48
CA ILE A 16 -8.20 7.87 11.51
C ILE A 16 -9.02 7.73 10.24
N GLY A 17 -8.38 7.70 9.06
CA GLY A 17 -9.03 7.52 7.78
C GLY A 17 -9.78 6.20 7.68
N LEU A 18 -9.20 5.10 8.16
CA LEU A 18 -9.82 3.78 8.16
C LEU A 18 -11.05 3.72 9.08
N ILE A 19 -10.96 4.30 10.28
CA ILE A 19 -12.11 4.41 11.21
C ILE A 19 -13.22 5.23 10.56
N GLY A 20 -12.89 6.37 9.92
CA GLY A 20 -13.84 7.20 9.19
C GLY A 20 -14.51 6.46 8.03
N ALA A 21 -13.75 5.69 7.24
CA ALA A 21 -14.28 4.87 6.15
C ALA A 21 -15.22 3.76 6.66
N ALA A 22 -14.85 3.09 7.75
CA ALA A 22 -15.69 2.09 8.40
C ALA A 22 -16.98 2.71 8.97
N ALA A 23 -16.88 3.88 9.62
CA ALA A 23 -18.03 4.63 10.11
C ALA A 23 -18.96 5.05 8.97
N SER A 24 -18.43 5.66 7.90
CA SER A 24 -19.20 6.02 6.71
C SER A 24 -19.91 4.80 6.08
N THR A 25 -19.26 3.63 6.09
CA THR A 25 -19.83 2.37 5.58
C THR A 25 -20.99 1.90 6.44
N GLY A 26 -20.89 2.01 7.76
CA GLY A 26 -21.90 1.55 8.71
C GLY A 26 -23.08 2.49 8.91
N MET A 27 -22.91 3.78 8.65
CA MET A 27 -23.94 4.79 8.90
C MET A 27 -25.10 4.70 7.90
N PRO A 28 -26.36 4.79 8.38
CA PRO A 28 -27.54 4.77 7.52
C PRO A 28 -27.87 6.14 6.89
N MET A 29 -26.92 7.05 6.84
CA MET A 29 -27.12 8.46 6.44
C MET A 29 -26.37 8.79 5.15
N TRP A 30 -26.56 7.99 4.09
CA TRP A 30 -26.02 8.25 2.75
C TRP A 30 -26.90 9.21 1.98
N ARG A 31 -28.22 8.99 2.04
CA ARG A 31 -29.25 9.85 1.45
C ARG A 31 -30.27 10.20 2.52
N VAL A 32 -30.67 11.48 2.55
CA VAL A 32 -31.64 11.99 3.51
C VAL A 32 -32.81 12.62 2.71
N THR A 33 -34.03 12.52 3.18
CA THR A 33 -35.19 13.19 2.55
C THR A 33 -34.99 14.70 2.62
N ALA A 34 -35.11 15.38 1.47
CA ALA A 34 -35.11 16.83 1.42
C ALA A 34 -36.48 17.39 1.82
N PHE A 35 -36.48 18.35 2.73
CA PHE A 35 -37.67 19.11 3.07
C PHE A 35 -37.70 20.38 2.24
N ILE A 36 -38.52 20.41 1.17
CA ILE A 36 -38.67 21.56 0.27
C ILE A 36 -40.11 22.06 0.33
N GLY A 37 -40.27 23.35 0.68
CA GLY A 37 -41.55 24.03 0.64
C GLY A 37 -42.38 23.98 1.93
N GLU A 38 -43.53 24.66 1.91
CA GLU A 38 -44.47 24.85 3.07
C GLU A 38 -45.28 23.61 3.43
N ASN A 39 -45.14 22.51 2.68
CA ASN A 39 -45.91 21.29 2.95
C ASN A 39 -45.34 20.52 4.13
N ILE A 40 -45.58 20.98 5.33
CA ILE A 40 -45.24 20.39 6.63
C ILE A 40 -46.01 19.07 6.92
N ILE A 41 -46.66 18.47 5.94
CA ILE A 41 -47.55 17.31 6.16
C ILE A 41 -46.77 16.00 6.35
N VAL A 42 -45.47 15.97 6.06
CA VAL A 42 -44.63 14.76 6.25
C VAL A 42 -43.65 14.98 7.38
N PHE A 43 -44.09 14.76 8.62
CA PHE A 43 -43.22 14.72 9.82
C PHE A 43 -42.23 13.54 9.86
N GLU A 44 -41.88 12.98 8.69
CA GLU A 44 -41.08 11.77 8.59
C GLU A 44 -39.80 12.03 7.79
N THR A 45 -38.66 11.96 8.47
CA THR A 45 -37.35 11.98 7.82
C THR A 45 -36.90 10.55 7.51
N ARG A 46 -36.71 10.25 6.26
CA ARG A 46 -36.17 8.97 5.82
C ARG A 46 -34.67 9.07 5.54
N TYR A 47 -33.91 8.14 6.12
CA TYR A 47 -32.48 7.97 5.92
C TYR A 47 -32.25 6.67 5.17
N GLU A 48 -31.51 6.73 4.07
CA GLU A 48 -31.11 5.56 3.30
C GLU A 48 -29.59 5.36 3.42
N GLY A 49 -29.18 4.22 3.98
CA GLY A 49 -27.80 3.81 4.09
C GLY A 49 -27.45 2.61 3.22
N LEU A 50 -26.22 2.13 3.33
CA LEU A 50 -25.76 0.95 2.60
C LEU A 50 -26.40 -0.35 3.11
N TRP A 51 -26.73 -0.44 4.41
CA TRP A 51 -27.18 -1.68 5.06
C TRP A 51 -28.61 -1.65 5.54
N MET A 52 -29.12 -0.46 5.84
CA MET A 52 -30.44 -0.28 6.44
C MET A 52 -31.07 1.03 6.02
N ASN A 53 -32.42 1.05 6.06
CA ASN A 53 -33.24 2.24 5.99
C ASN A 53 -33.71 2.62 7.38
N CYS A 54 -33.65 3.91 7.70
CA CYS A 54 -34.13 4.43 8.98
C CYS A 54 -35.21 5.50 8.74
N PHE A 55 -36.21 5.49 9.60
CA PHE A 55 -37.32 6.45 9.62
C PHE A 55 -37.31 7.16 10.96
N ARG A 56 -37.43 8.47 10.93
CA ARG A 56 -37.58 9.31 12.12
C ARG A 56 -38.84 10.11 12.01
N GLN A 57 -39.77 9.89 12.91
CA GLN A 57 -40.98 10.73 13.14
C GLN A 57 -40.67 11.74 14.24
N ALA A 58 -41.44 12.88 14.25
CA ALA A 58 -41.18 14.01 15.14
C ALA A 58 -41.13 13.64 16.65
N ASP A 59 -41.97 12.68 17.08
CA ASP A 59 -42.11 12.29 18.50
C ASP A 59 -41.58 10.87 18.80
N ILE A 60 -41.03 10.16 17.82
CA ILE A 60 -40.63 8.75 17.97
C ILE A 60 -39.14 8.58 17.71
N ARG A 61 -38.53 7.65 18.43
CA ARG A 61 -37.11 7.26 18.22
C ARG A 61 -36.91 6.77 16.78
N MET A 62 -35.72 7.01 16.24
CA MET A 62 -35.35 6.51 14.94
C MET A 62 -35.54 4.99 14.88
N GLN A 63 -36.34 4.52 13.93
CA GLN A 63 -36.54 3.11 13.66
C GLN A 63 -35.78 2.71 12.41
N CYS A 64 -34.93 1.71 12.53
CA CYS A 64 -34.08 1.22 11.43
C CYS A 64 -34.48 -0.21 11.05
N LYS A 65 -34.63 -0.45 9.76
CA LYS A 65 -34.89 -1.76 9.19
C LYS A 65 -33.75 -2.11 8.22
N VAL A 66 -33.14 -3.28 8.44
CA VAL A 66 -32.15 -3.86 7.51
C VAL A 66 -32.88 -4.29 6.24
N TYR A 67 -32.23 -4.20 5.09
CA TYR A 67 -32.80 -4.64 3.81
C TYR A 67 -33.06 -6.15 3.82
N ASP A 68 -34.27 -6.55 3.47
CA ASP A 68 -34.68 -7.97 3.42
C ASP A 68 -34.01 -8.70 2.25
N SER A 69 -33.59 -7.98 1.21
CA SER A 69 -32.90 -8.51 0.04
C SER A 69 -31.74 -7.59 -0.36
N LEU A 70 -30.65 -8.20 -0.81
CA LEU A 70 -29.52 -7.46 -1.36
C LEU A 70 -29.88 -6.68 -2.63
N LEU A 71 -30.87 -7.16 -3.38
CA LEU A 71 -31.37 -6.55 -4.61
C LEU A 71 -32.42 -5.43 -4.38
N ALA A 72 -32.90 -5.26 -3.16
CA ALA A 72 -33.86 -4.19 -2.82
C ALA A 72 -33.22 -2.79 -2.84
N LEU A 73 -31.89 -2.70 -2.88
CA LEU A 73 -31.15 -1.46 -2.92
C LEU A 73 -30.98 -0.97 -4.37
N SER A 74 -30.92 0.34 -4.58
CA SER A 74 -30.61 0.90 -5.91
C SER A 74 -29.24 0.42 -6.40
N PRO A 75 -29.04 0.21 -7.72
CA PRO A 75 -27.78 -0.30 -8.27
C PRO A 75 -26.55 0.52 -7.84
N ASP A 76 -26.71 1.83 -7.73
CA ASP A 76 -25.63 2.74 -7.29
C ASP A 76 -25.17 2.44 -5.87
N LEU A 77 -26.11 2.23 -4.94
CA LEU A 77 -25.79 1.91 -3.56
C LEU A 77 -25.31 0.45 -3.40
N GLN A 78 -25.71 -0.46 -4.29
CA GLN A 78 -25.15 -1.82 -4.32
C GLN A 78 -23.67 -1.81 -4.69
N ALA A 79 -23.31 -1.05 -5.74
CA ALA A 79 -21.92 -0.85 -6.14
C ALA A 79 -21.13 -0.15 -5.02
N ALA A 80 -21.72 0.87 -4.40
CA ALA A 80 -21.10 1.57 -3.28
C ALA A 80 -20.80 0.63 -2.09
N ARG A 81 -21.72 -0.30 -1.77
CA ARG A 81 -21.52 -1.31 -0.73
C ARG A 81 -20.28 -2.16 -1.00
N GLY A 82 -20.14 -2.67 -2.23
CA GLY A 82 -18.98 -3.48 -2.63
C GLY A 82 -17.67 -2.71 -2.54
N LEU A 83 -17.64 -1.49 -3.07
CA LEU A 83 -16.46 -0.63 -3.06
C LEU A 83 -16.05 -0.21 -1.64
N MET A 84 -17.00 0.14 -0.78
CA MET A 84 -16.71 0.51 0.61
C MET A 84 -16.17 -0.68 1.42
N CYS A 85 -16.74 -1.88 1.24
CA CYS A 85 -16.20 -3.09 1.87
C CYS A 85 -14.78 -3.41 1.40
N SER A 86 -14.51 -3.29 0.10
CA SER A 86 -13.17 -3.50 -0.45
C SER A 86 -12.18 -2.44 0.06
N ALA A 87 -12.63 -1.19 0.20
CA ALA A 87 -11.82 -0.12 0.75
C ALA A 87 -11.40 -0.39 2.20
N VAL A 88 -12.33 -0.79 3.06
CA VAL A 88 -12.04 -1.13 4.46
C VAL A 88 -11.10 -2.34 4.56
N ALA A 89 -11.29 -3.36 3.72
CA ALA A 89 -10.43 -4.53 3.66
C ALA A 89 -9.00 -4.17 3.22
N LEU A 90 -8.85 -3.43 2.10
CA LEU A 90 -7.55 -2.99 1.58
C LEU A 90 -6.83 -2.06 2.55
N GLY A 91 -7.55 -1.09 3.14
CA GLY A 91 -7.00 -0.17 4.12
C GLY A 91 -6.55 -0.90 5.40
N GLY A 92 -7.34 -1.86 5.87
CA GLY A 92 -7.00 -2.70 7.02
C GLY A 92 -5.76 -3.56 6.78
N LEU A 93 -5.68 -4.23 5.62
CA LEU A 93 -4.49 -4.99 5.22
C LEU A 93 -3.27 -4.09 5.07
N GLY A 94 -3.41 -2.92 4.42
CA GLY A 94 -2.33 -1.94 4.29
C GLY A 94 -1.83 -1.46 5.65
N LEU A 95 -2.73 -1.20 6.60
CA LEU A 95 -2.39 -0.83 7.97
C LEU A 95 -1.60 -1.95 8.67
N LEU A 96 -2.05 -3.21 8.59
CA LEU A 96 -1.36 -4.35 9.20
C LEU A 96 0.05 -4.54 8.61
N ILE A 97 0.19 -4.44 7.29
CA ILE A 97 1.48 -4.52 6.60
C ILE A 97 2.38 -3.36 7.02
N SER A 98 1.83 -2.13 7.18
CA SER A 98 2.61 -0.99 7.62
C SER A 98 3.17 -1.16 9.03
N LEU A 99 2.41 -1.78 9.95
CA LEU A 99 2.88 -2.09 11.31
C LEU A 99 4.11 -3.03 11.30
N VAL A 100 4.13 -4.01 10.39
CA VAL A 100 5.28 -4.92 10.23
C VAL A 100 6.49 -4.19 9.62
N GLY A 101 6.25 -3.26 8.70
CA GLY A 101 7.29 -2.49 8.01
C GLY A 101 7.91 -1.35 8.82
N LEU A 102 7.29 -0.92 9.92
CA LEU A 102 7.80 0.17 10.75
C LEU A 102 9.18 -0.15 11.33
N LYS A 103 10.05 0.84 11.33
CA LYS A 103 11.41 0.74 11.89
C LYS A 103 11.44 0.43 13.39
N CYS A 104 10.37 0.76 14.11
CA CYS A 104 10.21 0.45 15.53
C CYS A 104 9.89 -1.02 15.81
N THR A 105 9.55 -1.82 14.77
CA THR A 105 9.16 -3.24 14.93
C THR A 105 10.33 -4.14 14.57
N SER A 106 10.72 -5.05 15.47
CA SER A 106 11.81 -6.02 15.28
C SER A 106 11.42 -7.22 14.40
N CYS A 107 10.25 -7.20 13.74
CA CYS A 107 9.74 -8.36 12.99
C CYS A 107 10.54 -8.71 11.73
N ILE A 108 11.23 -7.73 11.13
CA ILE A 108 12.09 -7.95 9.97
C ILE A 108 13.53 -7.67 10.41
N GLU A 109 14.38 -8.69 10.33
CA GLU A 109 15.78 -8.63 10.69
C GLU A 109 16.49 -7.61 9.80
N ASN A 110 17.15 -6.65 10.40
CA ASN A 110 18.12 -5.63 9.94
C ASN A 110 18.26 -5.25 8.46
N ASP A 111 17.31 -5.63 7.59
CA ASP A 111 17.34 -5.24 6.19
C ASP A 111 16.47 -4.01 5.93
N ASP A 112 17.10 -2.83 5.97
CA ASP A 112 16.43 -1.54 5.73
C ASP A 112 15.75 -1.45 4.36
N ARG A 113 16.23 -2.20 3.37
CA ARG A 113 15.61 -2.23 2.03
C ARG A 113 14.30 -3.00 2.04
N ALA A 114 14.24 -4.14 2.72
CA ALA A 114 13.02 -4.92 2.85
C ALA A 114 11.93 -4.12 3.59
N LYS A 115 12.28 -3.45 4.69
CA LYS A 115 11.36 -2.58 5.44
C LYS A 115 10.77 -1.46 4.58
N ARG A 116 11.60 -0.78 3.78
CA ARG A 116 11.16 0.27 2.85
C ARG A 116 10.19 -0.28 1.80
N LEU A 117 10.52 -1.42 1.19
CA LEU A 117 9.65 -2.05 0.19
C LEU A 117 8.28 -2.39 0.78
N VAL A 118 8.25 -2.96 1.98
CA VAL A 118 7.01 -3.28 2.71
C VAL A 118 6.18 -2.03 2.97
N LEU A 119 6.79 -0.92 3.38
CA LEU A 119 6.08 0.35 3.61
C LEU A 119 5.56 0.98 2.30
N ILE A 120 6.28 0.86 1.18
CA ILE A 120 5.80 1.32 -0.13
C ILE A 120 4.59 0.48 -0.57
N ILE A 121 4.63 -0.83 -0.42
CA ILE A 121 3.51 -1.72 -0.73
C ILE A 121 2.30 -1.37 0.16
N ALA A 122 2.50 -1.21 1.46
CA ALA A 122 1.44 -0.80 2.39
C ALA A 122 0.83 0.54 1.99
N GLY A 123 1.66 1.55 1.70
CA GLY A 123 1.22 2.87 1.26
C GLY A 123 0.43 2.82 -0.05
N SER A 124 0.85 2.01 -1.02
CA SER A 124 0.10 1.83 -2.27
C SER A 124 -1.28 1.20 -2.05
N MET A 125 -1.39 0.20 -1.16
CA MET A 125 -2.68 -0.40 -0.79
C MET A 125 -3.60 0.60 -0.10
N ILE A 126 -3.07 1.47 0.76
CA ILE A 126 -3.83 2.54 1.44
C ILE A 126 -4.33 3.57 0.43
N ILE A 127 -3.53 3.95 -0.57
CA ILE A 127 -3.95 4.85 -1.66
C ILE A 127 -5.06 4.20 -2.50
N MET A 128 -4.96 2.91 -2.80
CA MET A 128 -6.03 2.17 -3.49
C MET A 128 -7.31 2.13 -2.65
N SER A 129 -7.20 1.95 -1.33
CA SER A 129 -8.34 2.06 -0.40
C SER A 129 -8.99 3.45 -0.47
N CYS A 130 -8.20 4.53 -0.50
CA CYS A 130 -8.70 5.90 -0.67
C CYS A 130 -9.53 6.03 -1.96
N ILE A 131 -9.04 5.52 -3.08
CA ILE A 131 -9.75 5.56 -4.37
C ILE A 131 -11.07 4.79 -4.27
N CYS A 132 -11.07 3.61 -3.64
CA CYS A 132 -12.27 2.81 -3.42
C CYS A 132 -13.32 3.51 -2.53
N VAL A 133 -12.93 4.44 -1.64
CA VAL A 133 -13.84 5.30 -0.87
C VAL A 133 -14.34 6.47 -1.72
N LEU A 134 -13.44 7.16 -2.44
CA LEU A 134 -13.77 8.37 -3.22
C LEU A 134 -14.78 8.09 -4.33
N ILE A 135 -14.65 6.97 -5.04
CA ILE A 135 -15.53 6.64 -6.16
C ILE A 135 -17.01 6.58 -5.71
N PRO A 136 -17.41 5.72 -4.74
CA PRO A 136 -18.81 5.58 -4.38
C PRO A 136 -19.37 6.84 -3.70
N VAL A 137 -18.58 7.51 -2.87
CA VAL A 137 -19.03 8.72 -2.16
C VAL A 137 -19.27 9.86 -3.15
N SER A 138 -18.36 10.09 -4.10
CA SER A 138 -18.50 11.14 -5.10
C SER A 138 -19.57 10.82 -6.13
N TRP A 139 -19.69 9.56 -6.55
CA TRP A 139 -20.75 9.11 -7.46
C TRP A 139 -22.12 9.29 -6.85
N THR A 140 -22.32 8.82 -5.61
CA THR A 140 -23.59 8.98 -4.89
C THR A 140 -23.93 10.46 -4.70
N GLY A 141 -22.96 11.29 -4.34
CA GLY A 141 -23.13 12.74 -4.23
C GLY A 141 -23.58 13.36 -5.56
N HIS A 142 -22.93 12.99 -6.67
CA HIS A 142 -23.33 13.45 -8.00
C HIS A 142 -24.77 13.06 -8.37
N VAL A 143 -25.17 11.82 -8.12
CA VAL A 143 -26.52 11.33 -8.39
C VAL A 143 -27.53 12.12 -7.59
N ILE A 144 -27.30 12.34 -6.29
CA ILE A 144 -28.19 13.11 -5.41
C ILE A 144 -28.36 14.54 -5.94
N ILE A 145 -27.27 15.22 -6.30
CA ILE A 145 -27.31 16.60 -6.80
C ILE A 145 -28.08 16.66 -8.13
N ARG A 146 -27.80 15.73 -9.05
CA ARG A 146 -28.51 15.66 -10.34
C ARG A 146 -30.00 15.44 -10.15
N ASP A 147 -30.39 14.53 -9.26
CA ASP A 147 -31.81 14.22 -9.01
C ASP A 147 -32.52 15.37 -8.27
N PHE A 148 -31.82 16.11 -7.42
CA PHE A 148 -32.36 17.29 -6.73
C PHE A 148 -32.79 18.41 -7.69
N TYR A 149 -32.01 18.65 -8.74
CA TYR A 149 -32.32 19.67 -9.76
C TYR A 149 -33.20 19.17 -10.91
N ASN A 150 -33.64 17.90 -10.89
CA ASN A 150 -34.51 17.36 -11.94
C ASN A 150 -35.93 17.86 -11.75
N PRO A 151 -36.49 18.66 -12.71
CA PRO A 151 -37.82 19.20 -12.60
C PRO A 151 -38.94 18.15 -12.73
N LEU A 152 -38.62 16.94 -13.19
CA LEU A 152 -39.59 15.84 -13.35
C LEU A 152 -39.83 15.07 -12.05
N LEU A 153 -38.99 15.26 -11.04
CA LEU A 153 -39.14 14.60 -9.76
C LEU A 153 -40.04 15.40 -8.82
N ILE A 154 -40.97 14.69 -8.18
CA ILE A 154 -41.85 15.25 -7.16
C ILE A 154 -41.01 15.63 -5.93
N ASP A 155 -41.32 16.77 -5.30
CA ASP A 155 -40.57 17.30 -4.15
C ASP A 155 -40.39 16.28 -3.02
N ALA A 156 -41.38 15.41 -2.79
CA ALA A 156 -41.29 14.32 -1.82
C ALA A 156 -40.22 13.23 -2.13
N GLN A 157 -39.74 13.16 -3.37
CA GLN A 157 -38.73 12.20 -3.81
C GLN A 157 -37.31 12.78 -3.83
N ARG A 158 -37.17 14.09 -3.66
CA ARG A 158 -35.87 14.73 -3.63
C ARG A 158 -35.10 14.32 -2.39
N ARG A 159 -33.82 14.08 -2.58
CA ARG A 159 -32.88 13.66 -1.54
C ARG A 159 -31.77 14.69 -1.36
N GLU A 160 -31.26 14.79 -0.16
CA GLU A 160 -30.09 15.59 0.20
C GLU A 160 -28.90 14.70 0.55
N LEU A 161 -27.71 15.31 0.52
CA LEU A 161 -26.46 14.66 0.88
C LEU A 161 -26.49 14.29 2.36
N GLY A 162 -26.31 13.00 2.66
CA GLY A 162 -26.25 12.53 4.03
C GLY A 162 -24.87 12.75 4.67
N GLU A 163 -24.83 12.77 5.99
CA GLU A 163 -23.62 12.99 6.77
C GLU A 163 -22.51 11.95 6.49
N ALA A 164 -22.90 10.71 6.16
CA ALA A 164 -21.97 9.65 5.82
C ALA A 164 -21.09 9.98 4.60
N LEU A 165 -21.58 10.77 3.64
CA LEU A 165 -20.79 11.19 2.47
C LEU A 165 -19.68 12.18 2.88
N TYR A 166 -20.00 13.13 3.75
CA TYR A 166 -19.00 14.09 4.25
C TYR A 166 -17.90 13.38 5.04
N ILE A 167 -18.27 12.44 5.91
CA ILE A 167 -17.33 11.61 6.65
C ILE A 167 -16.48 10.79 5.67
N GLY A 168 -17.09 10.25 4.61
CA GLY A 168 -16.36 9.51 3.57
C GLY A 168 -15.31 10.34 2.85
N TRP A 169 -15.60 11.59 2.47
CA TRP A 169 -14.62 12.49 1.84
C TRP A 169 -13.46 12.83 2.78
N VAL A 170 -13.77 13.13 4.04
CA VAL A 170 -12.75 13.42 5.05
C VAL A 170 -11.87 12.18 5.31
N ALA A 171 -12.49 11.00 5.44
CA ALA A 171 -11.78 9.74 5.60
C ALA A 171 -10.83 9.45 4.43
N ALA A 172 -11.30 9.68 3.19
CA ALA A 172 -10.48 9.52 2.00
C ALA A 172 -9.28 10.48 1.99
N ALA A 173 -9.45 11.73 2.42
CA ALA A 173 -8.34 12.68 2.54
C ALA A 173 -7.27 12.20 3.53
N PHE A 174 -7.68 11.66 4.67
CA PHE A 174 -6.75 11.09 5.65
C PHE A 174 -6.04 9.83 5.13
N LEU A 175 -6.75 8.93 4.45
CA LEU A 175 -6.15 7.76 3.81
C LEU A 175 -5.14 8.17 2.73
N PHE A 176 -5.46 9.16 1.91
CA PHE A 176 -4.56 9.68 0.89
C PHE A 176 -3.29 10.26 1.51
N ALA A 177 -3.43 11.14 2.52
CA ALA A 177 -2.30 11.74 3.20
C ALA A 177 -1.41 10.67 3.86
N GLY A 178 -1.99 9.71 4.58
CA GLY A 178 -1.26 8.62 5.22
C GLY A 178 -0.52 7.74 4.21
N GLY A 179 -1.20 7.34 3.12
CA GLY A 179 -0.61 6.55 2.05
C GLY A 179 0.54 7.27 1.33
N CYS A 180 0.36 8.56 1.00
CA CYS A 180 1.41 9.38 0.42
C CYS A 180 2.63 9.51 1.34
N MET A 181 2.43 9.68 2.64
CA MET A 181 3.55 9.74 3.59
C MET A 181 4.39 8.45 3.55
N PHE A 182 3.76 7.28 3.55
CA PHE A 182 4.48 6.02 3.45
C PHE A 182 5.25 5.88 2.14
N VAL A 183 4.63 6.23 1.01
CA VAL A 183 5.27 6.12 -0.31
C VAL A 183 6.39 7.16 -0.46
N CYS A 184 6.09 8.45 -0.26
CA CYS A 184 7.04 9.53 -0.53
C CYS A 184 8.26 9.50 0.39
N CYS A 185 8.05 9.24 1.70
CA CYS A 185 9.16 9.21 2.67
C CYS A 185 10.15 8.06 2.37
N ASN A 186 9.63 6.92 1.92
CA ASN A 186 10.47 5.75 1.65
C ASN A 186 11.12 5.79 0.27
N LEU A 187 10.46 6.34 -0.78
CA LEU A 187 11.08 6.58 -2.09
C LEU A 187 12.23 7.58 -1.99
N GLN A 188 12.05 8.69 -1.27
CA GLN A 188 13.09 9.70 -1.13
C GLN A 188 14.31 9.20 -0.35
N SER A 189 14.14 8.24 0.53
CA SER A 189 15.25 7.60 1.26
C SER A 189 16.10 6.73 0.34
N ASP A 190 15.49 6.04 -0.61
CA ASP A 190 16.18 5.16 -1.57
C ASP A 190 17.09 5.97 -2.52
N ASP A 191 16.63 7.13 -2.96
CA ASP A 191 17.42 8.02 -3.83
C ASP A 191 18.67 8.59 -3.11
N LYS A 192 18.56 8.89 -1.82
CA LYS A 192 19.70 9.36 -1.00
C LYS A 192 20.74 8.27 -0.77
N ASP A 193 20.32 7.04 -0.52
CA ASP A 193 21.24 5.93 -0.33
C ASP A 193 21.92 5.55 -1.64
N SER A 194 21.20 5.53 -2.76
CA SER A 194 21.76 5.29 -4.08
C SER A 194 22.85 6.31 -4.44
N ARG A 195 22.64 7.60 -4.17
CA ARG A 195 23.65 8.65 -4.37
C ARG A 195 24.85 8.49 -3.46
N ARG A 196 24.65 8.05 -2.22
CA ARG A 196 25.76 7.82 -1.27
C ARG A 196 26.64 6.66 -1.73
N TYR A 197 26.07 5.57 -2.27
CA TYR A 197 26.82 4.45 -2.83
C TYR A 197 27.65 4.84 -4.06
N VAL A 198 27.08 5.65 -4.96
CA VAL A 198 27.80 6.15 -6.14
C VAL A 198 28.96 7.07 -5.73
N TYR A 199 28.74 7.94 -4.74
CA TYR A 199 29.80 8.83 -4.27
C TYR A 199 30.91 8.08 -3.54
N SER A 200 30.59 7.11 -2.70
CA SER A 200 31.59 6.26 -2.01
C SER A 200 32.43 5.46 -3.00
N ARG A 201 31.79 4.86 -4.01
CA ARG A 201 32.49 4.11 -5.06
C ARG A 201 33.44 4.98 -5.87
N ASN A 202 33.04 6.22 -6.20
CA ASN A 202 33.93 7.18 -6.87
C ASN A 202 35.10 7.64 -5.97
N SER A 203 34.86 7.76 -4.66
CA SER A 203 35.91 8.15 -3.70
C SER A 203 37.00 7.06 -3.58
N ASP A 204 36.59 5.78 -3.63
CA ASP A 204 37.56 4.68 -3.56
C ASP A 204 38.46 4.60 -4.81
N TYR A 205 37.95 5.02 -5.98
CA TYR A 205 38.79 5.13 -7.19
C TYR A 205 39.76 6.34 -7.16
N MET A 206 39.43 7.37 -6.38
CA MET A 206 40.32 8.54 -6.22
C MET A 206 41.33 8.42 -5.12
N ALA A 207 41.22 7.40 -4.24
CA ALA A 207 42.06 7.18 -3.09
C ALA A 207 43.34 6.41 -3.40
N TYR A 208 43.56 5.95 -4.64
CA TYR A 208 44.88 5.45 -5.06
C TYR A 208 45.73 6.63 -5.53
N PRO A 209 46.70 7.11 -4.73
CA PRO A 209 47.70 8.03 -5.27
C PRO A 209 48.45 7.26 -6.38
N PRO A 210 48.79 7.93 -7.51
CA PRO A 210 49.59 7.30 -8.54
C PRO A 210 50.89 6.86 -7.87
N GLN A 211 51.15 5.55 -7.88
CA GLN A 211 52.44 5.04 -7.38
C GLN A 211 53.54 5.72 -8.19
N PRO A 212 54.50 6.39 -7.53
CA PRO A 212 55.66 6.92 -8.22
C PRO A 212 56.33 5.76 -8.92
N LEU A 213 56.51 5.87 -10.23
CA LEU A 213 57.31 4.95 -11.04
C LEU A 213 58.66 4.83 -10.37
N GLN A 214 58.93 3.72 -9.69
CA GLN A 214 60.25 3.39 -9.23
C GLN A 214 61.14 3.28 -10.47
N PRO A 215 62.31 3.97 -10.53
CA PRO A 215 63.24 3.78 -11.62
C PRO A 215 63.67 2.32 -11.62
N GLN A 216 63.46 1.66 -12.76
CA GLN A 216 63.95 0.30 -12.97
C GLN A 216 65.45 0.26 -12.71
N GLN A 217 65.84 -0.28 -11.56
CA GLN A 217 67.25 -0.69 -11.37
C GLN A 217 67.51 -1.79 -12.38
N LEU A 218 68.49 -1.52 -13.25
CA LEU A 218 69.03 -2.46 -14.18
C LEU A 218 69.62 -3.63 -13.34
N VAL A 219 68.83 -4.71 -13.19
CA VAL A 219 69.29 -5.94 -12.62
C VAL A 219 70.16 -6.62 -13.67
N LEU A 220 71.44 -6.55 -13.48
CA LEU A 220 72.43 -7.38 -14.21
C LEU A 220 72.01 -8.85 -14.07
N ILE A 221 71.68 -9.46 -15.20
CA ILE A 221 71.29 -10.87 -15.31
C ILE A 221 72.57 -11.70 -14.94
N PRO A 222 72.56 -12.52 -13.87
CA PRO A 222 73.64 -13.48 -13.63
C PRO A 222 73.51 -14.61 -14.65
N GLN A 223 74.64 -15.01 -15.21
CA GLN A 223 74.76 -16.15 -16.15
C GLN A 223 74.26 -17.46 -15.49
N PRO A 224 73.65 -18.37 -16.25
CA PRO A 224 73.10 -19.61 -15.72
C PRO A 224 74.23 -20.59 -15.41
N GLN A 225 74.27 -21.06 -14.17
CA GLN A 225 75.16 -22.24 -13.77
C GLN A 225 74.44 -23.53 -14.27
N PRO A 226 75.25 -24.53 -14.65
CA PRO A 226 74.73 -25.81 -15.14
C PRO A 226 74.08 -26.60 -14.01
N GLN A 227 72.87 -27.10 -14.29
CA GLN A 227 72.11 -27.97 -13.39
C GLN A 227 72.72 -29.34 -13.24
N PRO A 228 72.75 -29.90 -12.03
CA PRO A 228 73.03 -31.33 -11.81
C PRO A 228 71.81 -32.18 -12.17
N GLN A 229 72.04 -33.32 -12.80
CA GLN A 229 71.06 -34.29 -13.23
C GLN A 229 70.20 -34.86 -12.05
N PRO A 230 68.95 -35.13 -12.23
CA PRO A 230 68.10 -35.75 -11.19
C PRO A 230 68.32 -37.26 -11.15
N GLN A 231 68.48 -37.77 -9.94
CA GLN A 231 68.43 -39.20 -9.63
C GLN A 231 66.99 -39.64 -9.44
N PRO A 232 66.54 -40.86 -9.83
CA PRO A 232 65.21 -41.37 -9.69
C PRO A 232 64.92 -41.84 -8.27
N VAL A 233 63.89 -41.28 -7.65
CA VAL A 233 63.34 -41.79 -6.38
C VAL A 233 62.03 -42.46 -6.61
N LEU A 234 61.93 -43.66 -6.13
CA LEU A 234 60.86 -44.65 -6.17
C LEU A 234 59.55 -44.16 -5.53
N SER A 235 58.51 -44.58 -6.14
CA SER A 235 57.08 -44.45 -5.75
C SER A 235 56.76 -44.77 -4.29
N ARG A 236 55.83 -44.00 -3.71
CA ARG A 236 54.75 -44.50 -2.83
C ARG A 236 53.53 -43.63 -2.96
N HIS A 237 52.43 -44.25 -3.46
CA HIS A 237 51.06 -43.81 -3.29
C HIS A 237 50.66 -43.83 -1.81
N PRO A 238 49.74 -42.93 -1.38
CA PRO A 238 48.38 -43.43 -1.22
C PRO A 238 47.31 -42.49 -1.80
N SER A 239 46.30 -43.15 -2.31
CA SER A 239 45.00 -42.68 -2.77
C SER A 239 44.15 -42.01 -1.66
N THR A 240 43.61 -40.81 -1.95
CA THR A 240 42.39 -40.38 -1.28
C THR A 240 41.46 -39.75 -2.33
N ASN A 241 40.35 -40.47 -2.50
CA ASN A 241 39.19 -40.06 -3.30
C ASN A 241 38.56 -38.78 -2.73
N TYR A 242 38.35 -37.77 -3.56
CA TYR A 242 37.30 -36.80 -3.34
C TYR A 242 36.36 -36.78 -4.54
N SER A 243 35.18 -37.35 -4.30
CA SER A 243 34.00 -37.26 -5.19
C SER A 243 33.48 -35.86 -5.23
N TYR A 244 33.51 -35.21 -6.38
CA TYR A 244 32.75 -34.01 -6.68
C TYR A 244 31.35 -34.42 -7.19
N HIS A 245 30.34 -34.25 -6.37
CA HIS A 245 28.93 -34.42 -6.74
C HIS A 245 28.41 -33.12 -7.33
N SER A 246 28.42 -33.02 -8.65
CA SER A 246 27.66 -32.03 -9.41
C SER A 246 26.24 -32.55 -9.59
N ARG A 247 25.27 -31.91 -8.93
CA ARG A 247 23.84 -32.12 -9.16
C ARG A 247 23.26 -30.96 -9.96
N TYR A 248 23.09 -31.13 -11.26
CA TYR A 248 22.17 -30.35 -12.05
C TYR A 248 20.84 -31.11 -12.14
N PRO A 249 19.67 -30.47 -11.86
CA PRO A 249 18.37 -31.06 -12.22
C PRO A 249 18.01 -30.66 -13.66
N SER A 250 17.81 -31.66 -14.50
CA SER A 250 17.27 -31.54 -15.86
C SER A 250 15.80 -31.12 -15.83
N VAL A 251 15.50 -30.08 -16.59
CA VAL A 251 14.12 -29.66 -16.93
C VAL A 251 13.56 -30.65 -17.94
N ARG A 252 12.49 -31.34 -17.57
CA ARG A 252 11.69 -32.18 -18.47
C ARG A 252 10.44 -31.42 -18.87
N SER A 253 10.36 -31.03 -20.13
CA SER A 253 9.17 -30.54 -20.79
C SER A 253 8.16 -31.69 -20.93
N GLY A 254 6.92 -31.47 -20.45
CA GLY A 254 5.78 -32.32 -20.69
C GLY A 254 4.59 -31.49 -21.13
N VAL A 255 4.33 -31.46 -22.43
CA VAL A 255 3.09 -30.98 -23.04
C VAL A 255 2.07 -32.09 -22.89
N ALA A 256 0.89 -31.80 -22.30
CA ALA A 256 -0.29 -32.63 -22.45
C ALA A 256 -1.52 -31.78 -22.69
N TYR A 257 -2.14 -31.94 -23.85
CA TYR A 257 -3.47 -31.49 -24.21
C TYR A 257 -4.54 -32.24 -23.39
N LEU A 258 -5.50 -31.53 -22.83
CA LEU A 258 -6.95 -31.79 -22.89
C LEU A 258 -7.70 -30.60 -22.30
#